data_c082d5a83709f77ffe69b9a420b697b7
#
_entry.id   c082d5a83709f77ffe69b9a420b697b7
#
_cell.length_a   1.000
_cell.length_b   1.000
_cell.length_c   1.000
_cell.angle_alpha   90.00
_cell.angle_beta   90.00
_cell.angle_gamma   90.00
#
_symmetry.space_group_name_H-M   'P 1'
#
loop_
_entity.id
_entity.type
_entity.pdbx_description
1 polymer ?
#
loop_
_entity_poly.entity_id
_entity_poly.type
_entity_poly.pdbx_seq_one_letter_code
_entity_poly.pdbx_strand_id
1 'polypeptide(L)'
;MSDTNTMSTSARFAQIVSILRKHHIQKGMDPVKFRMILEDLGPTFVKIGQIMSTRQDLFSERYCKELMKLRSQASPMPFSMVEQIIQETYGDLFQEEFESIDEICLGSASIAQVHAATLKSKKRVVLKIQRPKIYEWMERDVALLRKAVKILNLSDIVSSVVDLDMVIDEFWTTAKQEMDFTIEAQFAKRFKNDYKDCKFIDAPKIYDEYTRKNILVMEYVDGIEINDSKKLDELGYDRSEIADKLAFNYISQIIENGFFHADPHSGNLRIRDNQIVWIDFGMMGTLDANERETMKEAVRAIALRDTQKLVDCILMIGDCKKEIDYTAFCADMDRFVNQYLSVPYSEIDVAKLIQDMFSICHVYSISLPKGISMLARSMMTIEGTLTALRSEERRVGKECRSRWSPYH
;
A
#
# COMPACT_ATOMS: atom_id res chain seq x y z
N MET A 1 -24.15 8.24 -8.86
CA MET A 1 -23.81 7.36 -7.72
C MET A 1 -24.98 7.43 -6.75
N SER A 2 -25.78 6.35 -6.62
CA SER A 2 -26.93 6.32 -5.72
C SER A 2 -26.43 6.36 -4.27
N ASP A 3 -27.07 7.20 -3.46
CA ASP A 3 -26.81 7.43 -2.04
C ASP A 3 -26.92 6.14 -1.20
N THR A 4 -25.91 5.27 -1.25
CA THR A 4 -25.80 4.11 -0.34
C THR A 4 -25.68 4.55 1.13
N ASN A 5 -25.39 5.82 1.35
CA ASN A 5 -25.13 6.43 2.65
C ASN A 5 -26.38 6.78 3.47
N THR A 6 -27.54 6.95 2.82
CA THR A 6 -28.83 7.26 3.47
C THR A 6 -29.72 6.04 3.64
N MET A 7 -29.31 4.87 3.12
CA MET A 7 -30.13 3.65 3.16
C MET A 7 -30.23 3.07 4.57
N SER A 8 -31.41 2.55 4.92
CA SER A 8 -31.60 1.75 6.14
C SER A 8 -30.77 0.47 6.09
N THR A 9 -30.43 -0.08 7.26
CA THR A 9 -29.64 -1.31 7.37
C THR A 9 -30.30 -2.49 6.63
N SER A 10 -31.63 -2.60 6.66
CA SER A 10 -32.37 -3.63 5.95
C SER A 10 -32.31 -3.46 4.42
N ALA A 11 -32.44 -2.23 3.93
CA ALA A 11 -32.30 -1.93 2.50
C ALA A 11 -30.88 -2.19 2.00
N ARG A 12 -29.85 -1.83 2.79
CA ARG A 12 -28.45 -2.10 2.46
C ARG A 12 -28.15 -3.60 2.41
N PHE A 13 -28.69 -4.38 3.36
CA PHE A 13 -28.57 -5.83 3.34
C PHE A 13 -29.24 -6.45 2.09
N ALA A 14 -30.44 -6.01 1.75
CA ALA A 14 -31.14 -6.46 0.53
C ALA A 14 -30.32 -6.13 -0.74
N GLN A 15 -29.69 -4.95 -0.79
CA GLN A 15 -28.79 -4.56 -1.88
C GLN A 15 -27.58 -5.50 -1.98
N ILE A 16 -26.90 -5.79 -0.87
CA ILE A 16 -25.76 -6.73 -0.84
C ILE A 16 -26.18 -8.09 -1.40
N VAL A 17 -27.28 -8.65 -0.90
CA VAL A 17 -27.80 -9.95 -1.35
C VAL A 17 -28.19 -9.92 -2.83
N SER A 18 -28.79 -8.81 -3.29
CA SER A 18 -29.16 -8.64 -4.71
C SER A 18 -27.93 -8.63 -5.62
N ILE A 19 -26.87 -7.90 -5.25
CA ILE A 19 -25.61 -7.85 -6.01
C ILE A 19 -24.95 -9.23 -6.06
N LEU A 20 -24.86 -9.93 -4.93
CA LEU A 20 -24.31 -11.28 -4.88
C LEU A 20 -25.09 -12.25 -5.79
N ARG A 21 -26.43 -12.16 -5.82
CA ARG A 21 -27.28 -12.95 -6.71
C ARG A 21 -27.10 -12.57 -8.19
N LYS A 22 -27.04 -11.28 -8.51
CA LYS A 22 -26.78 -10.75 -9.87
C LYS A 22 -25.53 -11.37 -10.47
N HIS A 23 -24.47 -11.52 -9.67
CA HIS A 23 -23.21 -12.08 -10.11
C HIS A 23 -23.15 -13.63 -10.06
N HIS A 24 -24.25 -14.31 -9.76
CA HIS A 24 -24.37 -15.77 -9.78
C HIS A 24 -23.24 -16.48 -9.01
N ILE A 25 -22.97 -16.06 -7.78
CA ILE A 25 -21.86 -16.56 -6.95
C ILE A 25 -21.92 -18.10 -6.74
N GLN A 26 -23.11 -18.70 -6.76
CA GLN A 26 -23.31 -20.15 -6.63
C GLN A 26 -22.70 -20.96 -7.79
N LYS A 27 -22.39 -20.33 -8.94
CA LYS A 27 -21.76 -20.96 -10.10
C LYS A 27 -20.22 -20.89 -10.09
N GLY A 28 -19.66 -20.51 -8.95
CA GLY A 28 -18.23 -20.30 -8.77
C GLY A 28 -17.81 -18.84 -8.82
N MET A 29 -16.67 -18.55 -8.23
CA MET A 29 -16.07 -17.22 -8.12
C MET A 29 -14.78 -17.21 -8.94
N ASP A 30 -14.69 -16.29 -9.90
CA ASP A 30 -13.43 -15.97 -10.60
C ASP A 30 -12.94 -14.57 -10.21
N PRO A 31 -11.66 -14.24 -10.43
CA PRO A 31 -11.09 -12.97 -10.00
C PRO A 31 -11.80 -11.73 -10.56
N VAL A 32 -12.20 -11.75 -11.83
CA VAL A 32 -12.88 -10.62 -12.49
C VAL A 32 -14.26 -10.39 -11.87
N LYS A 33 -15.01 -11.48 -11.71
CA LYS A 33 -16.33 -11.45 -11.07
C LYS A 33 -16.24 -10.92 -9.63
N PHE A 34 -15.21 -11.38 -8.89
CA PHE A 34 -14.99 -10.92 -7.51
C PHE A 34 -14.74 -9.42 -7.46
N ARG A 35 -13.86 -8.88 -8.31
CA ARG A 35 -13.63 -7.42 -8.41
C ARG A 35 -14.91 -6.67 -8.74
N MET A 36 -15.69 -7.12 -9.73
CA MET A 36 -16.95 -6.48 -10.12
C MET A 36 -17.98 -6.46 -8.99
N ILE A 37 -18.03 -7.50 -8.17
CA ILE A 37 -18.88 -7.53 -6.97
C ILE A 37 -18.47 -6.43 -6.00
N LEU A 38 -17.16 -6.30 -5.71
CA LEU A 38 -16.67 -5.28 -4.80
C LEU A 38 -16.93 -3.87 -5.32
N GLU A 39 -16.78 -3.64 -6.62
CA GLU A 39 -17.13 -2.36 -7.27
C GLU A 39 -18.63 -2.04 -7.15
N ASP A 40 -19.51 -2.99 -7.45
CA ASP A 40 -20.97 -2.83 -7.35
C ASP A 40 -21.42 -2.60 -5.89
N LEU A 41 -20.73 -3.20 -4.91
CA LEU A 41 -21.00 -3.03 -3.49
C LEU A 41 -20.57 -1.66 -2.96
N GLY A 42 -19.63 -1.00 -3.63
CA GLY A 42 -19.25 0.39 -3.37
C GLY A 42 -18.01 0.59 -2.49
N PRO A 43 -17.74 1.82 -2.01
CA PRO A 43 -16.45 2.25 -1.49
C PRO A 43 -15.86 1.39 -0.37
N THR A 44 -16.67 0.96 0.61
CA THR A 44 -16.25 0.06 1.68
C THR A 44 -15.66 -1.24 1.12
N PHE A 45 -16.36 -1.84 0.15
CA PHE A 45 -15.95 -3.12 -0.42
C PHE A 45 -14.80 -2.97 -1.43
N VAL A 46 -14.71 -1.84 -2.12
CA VAL A 46 -13.53 -1.48 -2.92
C VAL A 46 -12.30 -1.41 -2.02
N LYS A 47 -12.41 -0.79 -0.84
CA LYS A 47 -11.30 -0.73 0.13
C LYS A 47 -10.95 -2.11 0.68
N ILE A 48 -11.96 -2.98 0.95
CA ILE A 48 -11.73 -4.39 1.29
C ILE A 48 -10.87 -5.05 0.21
N GLY A 49 -11.28 -4.94 -1.04
CA GLY A 49 -10.55 -5.53 -2.16
C GLY A 49 -9.12 -5.01 -2.33
N GLN A 50 -8.90 -3.72 -2.06
CA GLN A 50 -7.55 -3.14 -2.09
C GLN A 50 -6.66 -3.75 -1.00
N ILE A 51 -7.15 -3.89 0.23
CA ILE A 51 -6.42 -4.56 1.31
C ILE A 51 -6.20 -6.04 0.96
N MET A 52 -7.22 -6.74 0.43
CA MET A 52 -7.08 -8.13 -0.02
C MET A 52 -6.05 -8.29 -1.14
N SER A 53 -5.91 -7.30 -2.03
CA SER A 53 -4.91 -7.34 -3.10
C SER A 53 -3.47 -7.40 -2.58
N THR A 54 -3.26 -7.04 -1.31
CA THR A 54 -1.95 -7.09 -0.65
C THR A 54 -1.62 -8.46 -0.03
N ARG A 55 -2.61 -9.35 0.05
CA ARG A 55 -2.53 -10.61 0.79
C ARG A 55 -2.33 -11.78 -0.17
N GLN A 56 -1.14 -11.85 -0.78
CA GLN A 56 -0.74 -12.97 -1.65
C GLN A 56 -0.55 -14.29 -0.89
N ASP A 57 -0.43 -14.22 0.41
CA ASP A 57 -0.44 -15.37 1.31
C ASP A 57 -1.83 -16.01 1.47
N LEU A 58 -2.90 -15.23 1.28
CA LEU A 58 -4.28 -15.69 1.40
C LEU A 58 -4.97 -15.89 0.04
N PHE A 59 -4.61 -15.09 -0.95
CA PHE A 59 -5.22 -15.09 -2.27
C PHE A 59 -4.22 -15.43 -3.35
N SER A 60 -4.63 -16.25 -4.33
CA SER A 60 -3.76 -16.54 -5.45
C SER A 60 -3.41 -15.26 -6.22
N GLU A 61 -2.26 -15.27 -6.89
CA GLU A 61 -1.75 -14.16 -7.70
C GLU A 61 -2.81 -13.58 -8.67
N ARG A 62 -3.62 -14.46 -9.27
CA ARG A 62 -4.69 -14.07 -10.21
C ARG A 62 -5.74 -13.17 -9.55
N TYR A 63 -6.12 -13.47 -8.29
CA TYR A 63 -7.03 -12.61 -7.52
C TYR A 63 -6.37 -11.30 -7.14
N CYS A 64 -5.14 -11.33 -6.62
CA CYS A 64 -4.41 -10.13 -6.23
C CYS A 64 -4.21 -9.18 -7.42
N LYS A 65 -3.79 -9.69 -8.59
CA LYS A 65 -3.64 -8.88 -9.83
C LYS A 65 -4.95 -8.23 -10.27
N GLU A 66 -6.06 -8.93 -10.15
CA GLU A 66 -7.36 -8.37 -10.54
C GLU A 66 -7.83 -7.32 -9.53
N LEU A 67 -7.66 -7.57 -8.22
CA LEU A 67 -8.02 -6.64 -7.16
C LEU A 67 -7.16 -5.36 -7.14
N MET A 68 -5.92 -5.42 -7.62
CA MET A 68 -5.09 -4.21 -7.80
C MET A 68 -5.67 -3.21 -8.81
N LYS A 69 -6.62 -3.62 -9.66
CA LYS A 69 -7.32 -2.72 -10.59
C LYS A 69 -8.39 -1.87 -9.91
N LEU A 70 -8.77 -2.21 -8.66
CA LEU A 70 -9.73 -1.43 -7.88
C LEU A 70 -9.17 -0.04 -7.57
N ARG A 71 -9.83 0.99 -8.07
CA ARG A 71 -9.42 2.39 -7.87
C ARG A 71 -10.31 3.06 -6.84
N SER A 72 -9.69 3.78 -5.91
CA SER A 72 -10.40 4.59 -4.89
C SER A 72 -10.71 6.01 -5.37
N GLN A 73 -11.05 6.22 -6.64
CA GLN A 73 -11.46 7.54 -7.06
C GLN A 73 -12.85 7.83 -6.49
N ALA A 74 -12.90 8.53 -5.37
CA ALA A 74 -14.13 9.06 -4.81
C ALA A 74 -14.33 10.50 -5.31
N SER A 75 -15.56 10.85 -5.69
CA SER A 75 -15.88 12.24 -6.02
C SER A 75 -15.57 13.14 -4.83
N PRO A 76 -15.00 14.34 -5.06
CA PRO A 76 -14.77 15.29 -3.99
C PRO A 76 -16.04 15.58 -3.18
N MET A 77 -15.88 15.75 -1.87
CA MET A 77 -16.95 16.30 -1.02
C MET A 77 -17.20 17.75 -1.41
N PRO A 78 -18.45 18.22 -1.36
CA PRO A 78 -18.74 19.66 -1.45
C PRO A 78 -17.96 20.42 -0.39
N PHE A 79 -17.44 21.61 -0.72
CA PHE A 79 -16.64 22.40 0.20
C PHE A 79 -17.43 22.77 1.48
N SER A 80 -18.73 23.02 1.36
CA SER A 80 -19.62 23.26 2.52
C SER A 80 -19.62 22.11 3.54
N MET A 81 -19.43 20.86 3.08
CA MET A 81 -19.27 19.71 3.99
C MET A 81 -17.91 19.70 4.67
N VAL A 82 -16.87 20.13 3.96
CA VAL A 82 -15.52 20.30 4.52
C VAL A 82 -15.54 21.36 5.63
N GLU A 83 -16.18 22.53 5.37
CA GLU A 83 -16.35 23.58 6.36
C GLU A 83 -17.12 23.09 7.58
N GLN A 84 -18.19 22.31 7.39
CA GLN A 84 -18.95 21.75 8.51
C GLN A 84 -18.06 20.83 9.37
N ILE A 85 -17.27 19.94 8.78
CA ILE A 85 -16.38 19.03 9.53
C ILE A 85 -15.32 19.83 10.32
N ILE A 86 -14.76 20.85 9.69
CA ILE A 86 -13.78 21.75 10.32
C ILE A 86 -14.42 22.47 11.51
N GLN A 87 -15.62 23.03 11.33
CA GLN A 87 -16.34 23.72 12.39
C GLN A 87 -16.72 22.78 13.55
N GLU A 88 -17.18 21.57 13.24
CA GLU A 88 -17.48 20.55 14.26
C GLU A 88 -16.23 20.09 15.03
N THR A 89 -15.06 20.09 14.38
CA THR A 89 -13.81 19.59 14.97
C THR A 89 -13.07 20.65 15.76
N TYR A 90 -13.03 21.88 15.30
CA TYR A 90 -12.21 22.95 15.86
C TYR A 90 -13.02 24.09 16.50
N GLY A 91 -14.29 24.29 16.08
CA GLY A 91 -15.05 25.47 16.52
C GLY A 91 -14.32 26.77 16.18
N ASP A 92 -14.21 27.67 17.19
CA ASP A 92 -13.57 28.98 17.02
C ASP A 92 -12.07 28.89 16.79
N LEU A 93 -11.41 27.81 17.24
CA LEU A 93 -9.96 27.60 17.06
C LEU A 93 -9.54 27.69 15.58
N PHE A 94 -10.42 27.26 14.66
CA PHE A 94 -10.09 27.35 13.22
C PHE A 94 -9.94 28.80 12.78
N GLN A 95 -10.83 29.69 13.21
CA GLN A 95 -10.77 31.13 12.88
C GLN A 95 -9.61 31.83 13.57
N GLU A 96 -9.20 31.35 14.73
CA GLU A 96 -8.07 31.91 15.49
C GLU A 96 -6.72 31.56 14.88
N GLU A 97 -6.55 30.34 14.36
CA GLU A 97 -5.26 29.78 13.95
C GLU A 97 -5.08 29.69 12.44
N PHE A 98 -6.16 29.56 11.67
CA PHE A 98 -6.10 29.45 10.23
C PHE A 98 -6.50 30.76 9.55
N GLU A 99 -5.75 31.16 8.52
CA GLU A 99 -6.04 32.34 7.71
C GLU A 99 -7.00 32.00 6.57
N SER A 100 -6.77 30.86 5.92
CA SER A 100 -7.57 30.40 4.77
C SER A 100 -7.43 28.90 4.56
N ILE A 101 -8.41 28.34 3.86
CA ILE A 101 -8.36 26.99 3.29
C ILE A 101 -8.74 27.07 1.82
N ASP A 102 -8.03 26.35 0.97
CA ASP A 102 -8.30 26.30 -0.47
C ASP A 102 -9.56 25.46 -0.72
N GLU A 103 -10.54 25.99 -1.45
CA GLU A 103 -11.79 25.29 -1.77
C GLU A 103 -11.54 24.06 -2.67
N ILE A 104 -10.57 24.19 -3.59
CA ILE A 104 -10.21 23.09 -4.48
C ILE A 104 -9.32 22.10 -3.74
N CYS A 105 -9.77 20.85 -3.65
CA CYS A 105 -8.98 19.82 -3.00
C CYS A 105 -7.75 19.43 -3.83
N LEU A 106 -6.65 19.12 -3.13
CA LEU A 106 -5.44 18.55 -3.74
C LEU A 106 -5.63 17.09 -4.14
N GLY A 107 -6.51 16.37 -3.46
CA GLY A 107 -6.81 14.97 -3.73
C GLY A 107 -8.06 14.50 -2.98
N SER A 108 -8.69 13.46 -3.52
CA SER A 108 -9.89 12.86 -2.93
C SER A 108 -9.82 11.35 -3.02
N ALA A 109 -9.88 10.70 -1.85
CA ALA A 109 -9.84 9.25 -1.70
C ALA A 109 -11.11 8.70 -1.04
N SER A 110 -11.19 7.40 -0.87
CA SER A 110 -12.37 6.71 -0.31
C SER A 110 -12.69 7.14 1.13
N ILE A 111 -11.65 7.42 1.93
CA ILE A 111 -11.76 7.74 3.37
C ILE A 111 -11.65 9.23 3.64
N ALA A 112 -10.88 9.96 2.83
CA ALA A 112 -10.51 11.34 3.11
C ALA A 112 -10.41 12.20 1.87
N GLN A 113 -10.39 13.51 2.09
CA GLN A 113 -10.10 14.54 1.11
C GLN A 113 -9.00 15.46 1.66
N VAL A 114 -8.14 15.94 0.77
CA VAL A 114 -6.95 16.71 1.12
C VAL A 114 -7.08 18.13 0.59
N HIS A 115 -6.90 19.13 1.47
CA HIS A 115 -6.93 20.55 1.13
C HIS A 115 -5.64 21.25 1.55
N ALA A 116 -5.20 22.22 0.79
CA ALA A 116 -4.19 23.15 1.26
C ALA A 116 -4.86 24.23 2.13
N ALA A 117 -4.10 24.71 3.10
CA ALA A 117 -4.52 25.82 3.97
C ALA A 117 -3.32 26.67 4.36
N THR A 118 -3.59 27.87 4.87
CA THR A 118 -2.58 28.79 5.38
C THR A 118 -2.89 29.09 6.84
N LEU A 119 -1.91 28.89 7.70
CA LEU A 119 -2.00 29.31 9.10
C LEU A 119 -1.82 30.83 9.22
N LYS A 120 -2.33 31.46 10.29
CA LYS A 120 -2.07 32.89 10.58
C LYS A 120 -0.59 33.20 10.72
N SER A 121 0.23 32.22 11.07
CA SER A 121 1.70 32.31 11.05
C SER A 121 2.30 32.34 9.64
N LYS A 122 1.48 32.41 8.58
CA LYS A 122 1.85 32.39 7.15
C LYS A 122 2.47 31.07 6.66
N LYS A 123 2.44 30.03 7.46
CA LYS A 123 2.89 28.68 7.04
C LYS A 123 1.81 28.00 6.22
N ARG A 124 2.19 27.44 5.08
CA ARG A 124 1.32 26.58 4.30
C ARG A 124 1.26 25.16 4.91
N VAL A 125 0.06 24.65 5.04
CA VAL A 125 -0.22 23.31 5.60
C VAL A 125 -1.16 22.54 4.68
N VAL A 126 -1.22 21.24 4.91
CA VAL A 126 -2.19 20.33 4.29
C VAL A 126 -3.12 19.83 5.39
N LEU A 127 -4.41 19.88 5.12
CA LEU A 127 -5.45 19.24 5.93
C LEU A 127 -5.96 18.00 5.21
N LYS A 128 -5.71 16.81 5.78
CA LYS A 128 -6.33 15.55 5.36
C LYS A 128 -7.59 15.38 6.22
N ILE A 129 -8.75 15.51 5.59
CA ILE A 129 -10.05 15.62 6.27
C ILE A 129 -10.85 14.35 5.99
N GLN A 130 -11.24 13.64 7.04
CA GLN A 130 -11.98 12.40 6.94
C GLN A 130 -13.39 12.64 6.43
N ARG A 131 -13.89 11.73 5.60
CA ARG A 131 -15.30 11.76 5.18
C ARG A 131 -16.22 11.52 6.37
N PRO A 132 -17.34 12.28 6.47
CA PRO A 132 -18.24 12.15 7.62
C PRO A 132 -18.86 10.76 7.65
N LYS A 133 -19.05 10.23 8.86
CA LYS A 133 -19.71 8.93 9.12
C LYS A 133 -19.06 7.73 8.43
N ILE A 134 -17.81 7.84 7.97
CA ILE A 134 -17.14 6.73 7.26
C ILE A 134 -16.96 5.52 8.19
N TYR A 135 -16.70 5.75 9.48
CA TYR A 135 -16.55 4.69 10.48
C TYR A 135 -17.86 3.90 10.61
N GLU A 136 -18.98 4.59 10.84
CA GLU A 136 -20.30 3.97 11.03
C GLU A 136 -20.76 3.22 9.77
N TRP A 137 -20.46 3.75 8.59
CA TRP A 137 -20.77 3.08 7.34
C TRP A 137 -19.96 1.82 7.12
N MET A 138 -18.66 1.88 7.35
CA MET A 138 -17.79 0.70 7.24
C MET A 138 -18.14 -0.36 8.27
N GLU A 139 -18.39 0.03 9.53
CA GLU A 139 -18.81 -0.88 10.60
C GLU A 139 -20.11 -1.61 10.23
N ARG A 140 -21.11 -0.85 9.76
CA ARG A 140 -22.37 -1.43 9.27
C ARG A 140 -22.16 -2.39 8.12
N ASP A 141 -21.41 -2.00 7.11
CA ASP A 141 -21.19 -2.81 5.91
C ASP A 141 -20.41 -4.10 6.26
N VAL A 142 -19.42 -4.04 7.16
CA VAL A 142 -18.70 -5.21 7.69
C VAL A 142 -19.63 -6.15 8.45
N ALA A 143 -20.49 -5.62 9.33
CA ALA A 143 -21.46 -6.43 10.06
C ALA A 143 -22.46 -7.12 9.10
N LEU A 144 -22.91 -6.42 8.06
CA LEU A 144 -23.79 -6.97 7.04
C LEU A 144 -23.10 -8.02 6.17
N LEU A 145 -21.80 -7.82 5.84
CA LEU A 145 -21.01 -8.80 5.12
C LEU A 145 -20.88 -10.11 5.91
N ARG A 146 -20.52 -10.03 7.20
CA ARG A 146 -20.48 -11.21 8.08
C ARG A 146 -21.82 -11.96 8.13
N LYS A 147 -22.91 -11.21 8.22
CA LYS A 147 -24.25 -11.80 8.18
C LYS A 147 -24.56 -12.48 6.83
N ALA A 148 -24.18 -11.86 5.73
CA ALA A 148 -24.38 -12.43 4.38
C ALA A 148 -23.53 -13.69 4.18
N VAL A 149 -22.28 -13.71 4.62
CA VAL A 149 -21.40 -14.87 4.57
C VAL A 149 -22.02 -16.08 5.30
N LYS A 150 -22.58 -15.86 6.50
CA LYS A 150 -23.25 -16.91 7.28
C LYS A 150 -24.53 -17.43 6.65
N ILE A 151 -25.42 -16.52 6.17
CA ILE A 151 -26.72 -16.90 5.61
C ILE A 151 -26.58 -17.63 4.27
N LEU A 152 -25.61 -17.26 3.47
CA LEU A 152 -25.41 -17.82 2.14
C LEU A 152 -24.45 -19.02 2.12
N ASN A 153 -24.01 -19.49 3.30
CA ASN A 153 -22.99 -20.54 3.47
C ASN A 153 -21.78 -20.33 2.54
N LEU A 154 -21.36 -19.06 2.37
CA LEU A 154 -20.27 -18.71 1.47
C LEU A 154 -18.94 -19.29 1.96
N SER A 155 -18.80 -19.53 3.25
CA SER A 155 -17.66 -20.27 3.81
C SER A 155 -17.49 -21.65 3.14
N ASP A 156 -18.54 -22.40 2.88
CA ASP A 156 -18.45 -23.72 2.25
C ASP A 156 -18.09 -23.64 0.74
N ILE A 157 -18.45 -22.54 0.08
CA ILE A 157 -18.16 -22.31 -1.34
C ILE A 157 -16.73 -21.79 -1.55
N VAL A 158 -16.20 -21.02 -0.60
CA VAL A 158 -14.90 -20.33 -0.68
C VAL A 158 -13.86 -20.97 0.25
N SER A 159 -14.25 -21.78 1.22
CA SER A 159 -13.39 -22.38 2.27
C SER A 159 -12.28 -23.28 1.73
N SER A 160 -12.37 -23.74 0.46
CA SER A 160 -11.25 -24.42 -0.18
C SER A 160 -10.08 -23.47 -0.51
N VAL A 161 -10.28 -22.14 -0.35
CA VAL A 161 -9.32 -21.12 -0.75
C VAL A 161 -8.94 -20.20 0.41
N VAL A 162 -9.89 -19.69 1.22
CA VAL A 162 -9.61 -18.68 2.27
C VAL A 162 -10.64 -18.71 3.39
N ASP A 163 -10.18 -18.47 4.63
CA ASP A 163 -11.03 -18.16 5.79
C ASP A 163 -11.59 -16.73 5.68
N LEU A 164 -12.85 -16.59 5.29
CA LEU A 164 -13.50 -15.29 5.08
C LEU A 164 -13.66 -14.49 6.38
N ASP A 165 -13.89 -15.15 7.52
CA ASP A 165 -14.02 -14.45 8.80
C ASP A 165 -12.69 -13.81 9.19
N MET A 166 -11.56 -14.52 9.03
CA MET A 166 -10.23 -13.99 9.27
C MET A 166 -9.92 -12.79 8.36
N VAL A 167 -10.28 -12.86 7.08
CA VAL A 167 -10.08 -11.76 6.13
C VAL A 167 -10.89 -10.53 6.51
N ILE A 168 -12.15 -10.72 6.93
CA ILE A 168 -13.02 -9.62 7.36
C ILE A 168 -12.50 -8.97 8.65
N ASP A 169 -12.00 -9.77 9.60
CA ASP A 169 -11.43 -9.29 10.86
C ASP A 169 -10.16 -8.47 10.63
N GLU A 170 -9.30 -8.94 9.78
CA GLU A 170 -8.08 -8.23 9.41
C GLU A 170 -8.38 -6.93 8.66
N PHE A 171 -9.30 -7.00 7.70
CA PHE A 171 -9.77 -5.79 7.02
C PHE A 171 -10.27 -4.76 8.02
N TRP A 172 -11.16 -5.17 8.93
CA TRP A 172 -11.77 -4.25 9.89
C TRP A 172 -10.72 -3.64 10.84
N THR A 173 -9.73 -4.42 11.23
CA THR A 173 -8.61 -3.94 12.05
C THR A 173 -7.77 -2.91 11.30
N THR A 174 -7.42 -3.16 10.06
CA THR A 174 -6.66 -2.24 9.21
C THR A 174 -7.46 -0.97 8.91
N ALA A 175 -8.74 -1.11 8.56
CA ALA A 175 -9.62 0.03 8.27
C ALA A 175 -9.78 0.96 9.49
N LYS A 176 -9.90 0.40 10.70
CA LYS A 176 -9.94 1.21 11.94
C LYS A 176 -8.66 2.02 12.15
N GLN A 177 -7.49 1.44 11.85
CA GLN A 177 -6.21 2.15 11.94
C GLN A 177 -6.12 3.29 10.93
N GLU A 178 -6.53 3.05 9.67
CA GLU A 178 -6.53 4.09 8.63
C GLU A 178 -7.55 5.23 8.90
N MET A 179 -8.58 4.97 9.69
CA MET A 179 -9.57 5.98 10.09
C MET A 179 -9.18 6.79 11.34
N ASP A 180 -8.05 6.51 11.95
CA ASP A 180 -7.51 7.32 13.06
C ASP A 180 -6.23 8.03 12.60
N PHE A 181 -6.36 9.27 12.15
CA PHE A 181 -5.23 10.04 11.62
C PHE A 181 -4.16 10.38 12.67
N THR A 182 -4.42 10.16 13.94
CA THR A 182 -3.37 10.30 14.97
C THR A 182 -2.31 9.19 14.83
N ILE A 183 -2.70 8.03 14.26
CA ILE A 183 -1.77 6.93 13.96
C ILE A 183 -0.86 7.32 12.80
N GLU A 184 -1.43 7.85 11.72
CA GLU A 184 -0.64 8.36 10.58
C GLU A 184 0.33 9.48 11.00
N ALA A 185 -0.14 10.39 11.86
CA ALA A 185 0.70 11.43 12.45
C ALA A 185 1.88 10.85 13.25
N GLN A 186 1.65 9.80 14.04
CA GLN A 186 2.71 9.12 14.78
C GLN A 186 3.71 8.43 13.85
N PHE A 187 3.25 7.80 12.78
CA PHE A 187 4.10 7.17 11.79
C PHE A 187 4.98 8.19 11.07
N ALA A 188 4.42 9.31 10.63
CA ALA A 188 5.16 10.39 10.00
C ALA A 188 6.25 10.96 10.93
N LYS A 189 5.92 11.19 12.20
CA LYS A 189 6.89 11.66 13.20
C LYS A 189 7.99 10.64 13.47
N ARG A 190 7.64 9.36 13.61
CA ARG A 190 8.61 8.28 13.75
C ARG A 190 9.56 8.25 12.56
N PHE A 191 9.03 8.23 11.35
CA PHE A 191 9.82 8.23 10.13
C PHE A 191 10.77 9.44 10.07
N LYS A 192 10.26 10.64 10.30
CA LYS A 192 11.08 11.87 10.33
C LYS A 192 12.19 11.81 11.37
N ASN A 193 11.93 11.22 12.54
CA ASN A 193 12.94 11.05 13.58
C ASN A 193 13.99 10.00 13.21
N ASP A 194 13.57 8.88 12.60
CA ASP A 194 14.46 7.80 12.17
C ASP A 194 15.46 8.29 11.11
N TYR A 195 15.09 9.29 10.30
CA TYR A 195 15.92 9.85 9.22
C TYR A 195 16.38 11.29 9.47
N LYS A 196 16.30 11.82 10.70
CA LYS A 196 16.67 13.21 11.03
C LYS A 196 18.12 13.58 10.67
N ASP A 197 19.03 12.61 10.67
CA ASP A 197 20.44 12.79 10.35
C ASP A 197 20.75 12.49 8.86
N CYS A 198 19.76 12.04 8.09
CA CYS A 198 19.88 11.74 6.67
C CYS A 198 19.61 12.99 5.82
N LYS A 199 20.65 13.47 5.12
CA LYS A 199 20.56 14.75 4.37
C LYS A 199 19.67 14.71 3.13
N PHE A 200 19.37 13.53 2.61
CA PHE A 200 18.63 13.36 1.35
C PHE A 200 17.23 12.74 1.53
N ILE A 201 16.77 12.53 2.77
CA ILE A 201 15.42 12.03 3.09
C ILE A 201 14.76 13.00 4.04
N ASP A 202 13.48 13.28 3.81
CA ASP A 202 12.66 14.06 4.72
C ASP A 202 11.20 13.55 4.75
N ALA A 203 10.43 14.07 5.69
CA ALA A 203 8.99 13.88 5.82
C ALA A 203 8.34 15.19 6.32
N PRO A 204 7.06 15.45 6.04
CA PRO A 204 6.40 16.67 6.47
C PRO A 204 6.40 16.80 8.00
N LYS A 205 6.51 18.03 8.46
CA LYS A 205 6.25 18.33 9.87
C LYS A 205 4.78 18.10 10.16
N ILE A 206 4.48 17.38 11.25
CA ILE A 206 3.12 17.25 11.79
C ILE A 206 2.86 18.39 12.77
N TYR A 207 1.66 18.96 12.71
CA TYR A 207 1.16 19.97 13.64
C TYR A 207 0.22 19.28 14.63
N ASP A 208 0.78 18.75 15.72
CA ASP A 208 0.05 17.98 16.75
C ASP A 208 -1.06 18.80 17.39
N GLU A 209 -0.81 20.10 17.57
CA GLU A 209 -1.75 21.06 18.15
C GLU A 209 -3.08 21.13 17.38
N TYR A 210 -3.03 20.88 16.04
CA TYR A 210 -4.20 20.90 15.18
C TYR A 210 -4.65 19.51 14.74
N THR A 211 -3.82 18.47 14.90
CA THR A 211 -4.17 17.10 14.47
C THR A 211 -5.20 16.47 15.40
N ARG A 212 -6.24 15.85 14.82
CA ARG A 212 -7.31 15.12 15.50
C ARG A 212 -7.52 13.77 14.83
N LYS A 213 -8.36 12.89 15.38
CA LYS A 213 -8.66 11.58 14.78
C LYS A 213 -9.18 11.67 13.34
N ASN A 214 -9.97 12.70 13.06
CA ASN A 214 -10.65 12.92 11.80
C ASN A 214 -9.99 13.99 10.91
N ILE A 215 -8.99 14.72 11.39
CA ILE A 215 -8.23 15.71 10.62
C ILE A 215 -6.75 15.60 10.97
N LEU A 216 -5.92 15.34 9.94
CA LEU A 216 -4.46 15.43 10.05
C LEU A 216 -4.01 16.77 9.49
N VAL A 217 -3.18 17.47 10.23
CA VAL A 217 -2.56 18.73 9.79
C VAL A 217 -1.05 18.54 9.68
N MET A 218 -0.53 18.73 8.49
CA MET A 218 0.90 18.56 8.20
C MET A 218 1.43 19.65 7.28
N GLU A 219 2.73 19.79 7.22
CA GLU A 219 3.43 20.72 6.31
C GLU A 219 3.00 20.50 4.87
N TYR A 220 2.73 21.59 4.15
CA TYR A 220 2.59 21.54 2.70
C TYR A 220 3.98 21.38 2.08
N VAL A 221 4.23 20.23 1.47
CA VAL A 221 5.48 19.95 0.78
C VAL A 221 5.40 20.49 -0.63
N ASP A 222 6.02 21.64 -0.85
CA ASP A 222 6.20 22.21 -2.19
C ASP A 222 7.39 21.51 -2.87
N GLY A 223 7.08 20.54 -3.71
CA GLY A 223 8.09 19.71 -4.38
C GLY A 223 7.59 19.14 -5.69
N ILE A 224 8.53 18.65 -6.49
CA ILE A 224 8.27 18.00 -7.77
C ILE A 224 7.85 16.56 -7.53
N GLU A 225 6.83 16.08 -8.23
CA GLU A 225 6.51 14.65 -8.22
C GLU A 225 7.68 13.84 -8.76
N ILE A 226 8.05 12.75 -8.06
CA ILE A 226 9.22 11.95 -8.44
C ILE A 226 9.08 11.32 -9.83
N ASN A 227 7.87 11.18 -10.35
CA ASN A 227 7.57 10.66 -11.69
C ASN A 227 7.48 11.74 -12.79
N ASP A 228 7.59 13.03 -12.43
CA ASP A 228 7.67 14.12 -13.41
C ASP A 228 9.10 14.25 -13.95
N SER A 229 9.50 13.27 -14.76
CA SER A 229 10.85 13.20 -15.34
C SER A 229 11.23 14.45 -16.12
N LYS A 230 10.27 15.07 -16.81
CA LYS A 230 10.48 16.30 -17.58
C LYS A 230 10.92 17.45 -16.68
N LYS A 231 10.16 17.68 -15.60
CA LYS A 231 10.45 18.78 -14.67
C LYS A 231 11.73 18.54 -13.87
N LEU A 232 12.02 17.28 -13.54
CA LEU A 232 13.29 16.91 -12.91
C LEU A 232 14.48 17.21 -13.82
N ASP A 233 14.39 16.83 -15.10
CA ASP A 233 15.46 17.07 -16.09
C ASP A 233 15.63 18.59 -16.39
N GLU A 234 14.53 19.34 -16.52
CA GLU A 234 14.54 20.79 -16.72
C GLU A 234 15.24 21.55 -15.58
N LEU A 235 15.13 21.05 -14.35
CA LEU A 235 15.74 21.64 -13.16
C LEU A 235 17.12 21.05 -12.84
N GLY A 236 17.63 20.16 -13.70
CA GLY A 236 18.99 19.63 -13.62
C GLY A 236 19.18 18.54 -12.54
N TYR A 237 18.11 17.89 -12.12
CA TYR A 237 18.21 16.75 -11.21
C TYR A 237 18.72 15.49 -11.92
N ASP A 238 19.67 14.80 -11.30
CA ASP A 238 20.10 13.47 -11.75
C ASP A 238 19.12 12.38 -11.24
N ARG A 239 18.32 11.85 -12.17
CA ARG A 239 17.32 10.83 -11.86
C ARG A 239 17.93 9.51 -11.42
N SER A 240 19.15 9.17 -11.90
CA SER A 240 19.87 7.98 -11.45
C SER A 240 20.31 8.12 -9.99
N GLU A 241 20.83 9.28 -9.62
CA GLU A 241 21.19 9.57 -8.22
C GLU A 241 19.95 9.53 -7.30
N ILE A 242 18.81 10.07 -7.75
CA ILE A 242 17.54 9.98 -7.01
C ILE A 242 17.13 8.52 -6.84
N ALA A 243 17.21 7.70 -7.88
CA ALA A 243 16.86 6.30 -7.82
C ALA A 243 17.76 5.52 -6.85
N ASP A 244 19.07 5.79 -6.85
CA ASP A 244 20.02 5.16 -5.93
C ASP A 244 19.77 5.55 -4.47
N LYS A 245 19.53 6.84 -4.20
CA LYS A 245 19.16 7.35 -2.88
C LYS A 245 17.84 6.75 -2.38
N LEU A 246 16.83 6.64 -3.25
CA LEU A 246 15.54 6.05 -2.92
C LEU A 246 15.69 4.55 -2.60
N ALA A 247 16.43 3.81 -3.41
CA ALA A 247 16.69 2.38 -3.19
C ALA A 247 17.43 2.16 -1.87
N PHE A 248 18.49 2.95 -1.60
CA PHE A 248 19.22 2.88 -0.35
C PHE A 248 18.34 3.18 0.86
N ASN A 249 17.56 4.25 0.81
CA ASN A 249 16.62 4.60 1.89
C ASN A 249 15.62 3.48 2.13
N TYR A 250 15.08 2.89 1.06
CA TYR A 250 14.07 1.84 1.21
C TYR A 250 14.64 0.57 1.84
N ILE A 251 15.85 0.17 1.45
CA ILE A 251 16.58 -0.93 2.08
C ILE A 251 16.86 -0.65 3.57
N SER A 252 17.26 0.59 3.90
CA SER A 252 17.48 1.01 5.29
C SER A 252 16.20 0.93 6.14
N GLN A 253 15.05 1.33 5.59
CA GLN A 253 13.75 1.18 6.24
C GLN A 253 13.49 -0.27 6.68
N ILE A 254 13.83 -1.22 5.83
CA ILE A 254 13.59 -2.65 6.05
C ILE A 254 14.62 -3.25 7.00
N ILE A 255 15.90 -3.10 6.65
CA ILE A 255 17.00 -3.87 7.27
C ILE A 255 17.44 -3.23 8.60
N GLU A 256 17.50 -1.89 8.67
CA GLU A 256 17.98 -1.17 9.85
C GLU A 256 16.84 -0.88 10.83
N ASN A 257 15.76 -0.26 10.33
CA ASN A 257 14.67 0.22 11.18
C ASN A 257 13.57 -0.82 11.42
N GLY A 258 13.38 -1.76 10.48
CA GLY A 258 12.22 -2.67 10.50
C GLY A 258 10.88 -1.93 10.47
N PHE A 259 10.89 -0.69 9.98
CA PHE A 259 9.73 0.17 9.81
C PHE A 259 9.78 0.78 8.42
N PHE A 260 8.88 0.36 7.56
CA PHE A 260 8.96 0.65 6.14
C PHE A 260 7.61 1.12 5.57
N HIS A 261 7.69 1.92 4.52
CA HIS A 261 6.52 2.37 3.79
C HIS A 261 5.91 1.21 2.98
N ALA A 262 4.66 0.85 3.27
CA ALA A 262 4.03 -0.32 2.67
C ALA A 262 3.32 -0.02 1.32
N ASP A 263 3.24 1.25 0.92
CA ASP A 263 2.70 1.68 -0.38
C ASP A 263 3.59 2.76 -1.03
N PRO A 264 4.85 2.42 -1.41
CA PRO A 264 5.87 3.37 -1.89
C PRO A 264 5.67 3.74 -3.37
N HIS A 265 4.45 4.11 -3.77
CA HIS A 265 4.20 4.55 -5.14
C HIS A 265 4.69 5.98 -5.36
N SER A 266 4.98 6.33 -6.61
CA SER A 266 5.53 7.64 -6.99
C SER A 266 4.70 8.85 -6.53
N GLY A 267 3.39 8.69 -6.39
CA GLY A 267 2.49 9.72 -5.87
C GLY A 267 2.76 10.14 -4.42
N ASN A 268 3.40 9.26 -3.62
CA ASN A 268 3.76 9.51 -2.23
C ASN A 268 5.16 10.11 -2.05
N LEU A 269 5.82 10.47 -3.16
CA LEU A 269 7.20 10.95 -3.17
C LEU A 269 7.30 12.31 -3.87
N ARG A 270 7.99 13.23 -3.22
CA ARG A 270 8.32 14.56 -3.78
C ARG A 270 9.82 14.79 -3.74
N ILE A 271 10.32 15.55 -4.71
CA ILE A 271 11.71 16.04 -4.69
C ILE A 271 11.68 17.53 -4.33
N ARG A 272 12.33 17.88 -3.23
CA ARG A 272 12.46 19.25 -2.72
C ARG A 272 13.88 19.47 -2.20
N ASP A 273 14.57 20.49 -2.71
CA ASP A 273 15.91 20.89 -2.23
C ASP A 273 16.92 19.73 -2.17
N ASN A 274 16.97 18.89 -3.21
CA ASN A 274 17.77 17.66 -3.30
C ASN A 274 17.41 16.55 -2.27
N GLN A 275 16.26 16.67 -1.62
CA GLN A 275 15.74 15.67 -0.72
C GLN A 275 14.55 14.91 -1.35
N ILE A 276 14.47 13.63 -1.06
CA ILE A 276 13.29 12.81 -1.31
C ILE A 276 12.39 12.95 -0.08
N VAL A 277 11.20 13.50 -0.27
CA VAL A 277 10.23 13.73 0.80
C VAL A 277 9.08 12.74 0.65
N TRP A 278 8.89 11.90 1.65
CA TRP A 278 7.73 11.01 1.77
C TRP A 278 6.55 11.80 2.33
N ILE A 279 5.36 11.73 1.70
CA ILE A 279 4.23 12.62 2.04
C ILE A 279 2.97 11.93 2.56
N ASP A 280 2.83 10.62 2.44
CA ASP A 280 1.69 9.86 2.98
C ASP A 280 2.22 8.73 3.86
N PHE A 281 1.69 8.59 5.07
CA PHE A 281 2.09 7.58 6.05
C PHE A 281 0.90 6.73 6.50
N GLY A 282 -0.17 6.72 5.73
CA GLY A 282 -1.38 5.96 6.05
C GLY A 282 -1.17 4.44 6.05
N MET A 283 -0.12 3.97 5.37
CA MET A 283 0.18 2.53 5.31
C MET A 283 1.67 2.28 5.57
N MET A 284 2.00 1.89 6.80
CA MET A 284 3.35 1.52 7.21
C MET A 284 3.40 0.06 7.63
N GLY A 285 4.48 -0.62 7.25
CA GLY A 285 4.79 -1.99 7.66
C GLY A 285 5.80 -2.01 8.80
N THR A 286 5.74 -3.05 9.62
CA THR A 286 6.73 -3.29 10.68
C THR A 286 7.20 -4.73 10.61
N LEU A 287 8.49 -4.91 10.82
CA LEU A 287 9.12 -6.21 11.08
C LEU A 287 9.62 -6.20 12.51
N ASP A 288 9.33 -7.24 13.24
CA ASP A 288 9.92 -7.42 14.56
C ASP A 288 11.42 -7.76 14.45
N ALA A 289 12.10 -7.82 15.60
CA ALA A 289 13.55 -8.06 15.61
C ALA A 289 13.92 -9.45 15.05
N ASN A 290 13.09 -10.46 15.30
CA ASN A 290 13.31 -11.82 14.83
C ASN A 290 13.05 -11.93 13.32
N GLU A 291 11.94 -11.38 12.83
CA GLU A 291 11.61 -11.32 11.40
C GLU A 291 12.73 -10.62 10.62
N ARG A 292 13.25 -9.51 11.15
CA ARG A 292 14.32 -8.74 10.52
C ARG A 292 15.64 -9.49 10.46
N GLU A 293 16.05 -10.16 11.56
CA GLU A 293 17.28 -10.97 11.54
C GLU A 293 17.15 -12.18 10.63
N THR A 294 16.01 -12.87 10.66
CA THR A 294 15.77 -14.01 9.77
C THR A 294 15.75 -13.58 8.29
N MET A 295 15.23 -12.39 7.97
CA MET A 295 15.33 -11.84 6.62
C MET A 295 16.78 -11.55 6.20
N LYS A 296 17.60 -11.00 7.09
CA LYS A 296 19.04 -10.79 6.78
C LYS A 296 19.73 -12.12 6.50
N GLU A 297 19.43 -13.15 7.30
CA GLU A 297 19.94 -14.50 7.07
C GLU A 297 19.44 -15.10 5.74
N ALA A 298 18.16 -14.90 5.39
CA ALA A 298 17.61 -15.35 4.12
C ALA A 298 18.32 -14.69 2.91
N VAL A 299 18.57 -13.38 2.97
CA VAL A 299 19.32 -12.65 1.94
C VAL A 299 20.76 -13.19 1.82
N ARG A 300 21.43 -13.46 2.98
CA ARG A 300 22.76 -14.08 2.97
C ARG A 300 22.75 -15.49 2.38
N ALA A 301 21.74 -16.29 2.73
CA ALA A 301 21.58 -17.66 2.23
C ALA A 301 21.43 -17.65 0.70
N ILE A 302 20.62 -16.74 0.14
CA ILE A 302 20.48 -16.55 -1.30
C ILE A 302 21.85 -16.20 -1.93
N ALA A 303 22.56 -15.22 -1.38
CA ALA A 303 23.84 -14.76 -1.91
C ALA A 303 24.91 -15.87 -1.89
N LEU A 304 24.89 -16.73 -0.88
CA LEU A 304 25.80 -17.87 -0.72
C LEU A 304 25.34 -19.16 -1.42
N ARG A 305 24.15 -19.15 -2.05
CA ARG A 305 23.48 -20.33 -2.62
C ARG A 305 23.22 -21.43 -1.60
N ASP A 306 23.00 -21.06 -0.36
CA ASP A 306 22.67 -21.98 0.72
C ASP A 306 21.15 -22.18 0.79
N THR A 307 20.66 -23.05 -0.07
CA THR A 307 19.23 -23.37 -0.17
C THR A 307 18.66 -23.94 1.13
N GLN A 308 19.46 -24.74 1.84
CA GLN A 308 19.06 -25.31 3.13
C GLN A 308 18.76 -24.23 4.16
N LYS A 309 19.69 -23.27 4.30
CA LYS A 309 19.54 -22.15 5.22
C LYS A 309 18.34 -21.25 4.83
N LEU A 310 18.11 -21.06 3.53
CA LEU A 310 16.95 -20.31 3.04
C LEU A 310 15.64 -21.00 3.43
N VAL A 311 15.55 -22.31 3.26
CA VAL A 311 14.41 -23.13 3.71
C VAL A 311 14.17 -22.98 5.20
N ASP A 312 15.21 -23.11 6.01
CA ASP A 312 15.11 -22.94 7.46
C ASP A 312 14.59 -21.54 7.85
N CYS A 313 15.06 -20.49 7.16
CA CYS A 313 14.57 -19.12 7.37
C CYS A 313 13.07 -18.99 7.04
N ILE A 314 12.63 -19.56 5.93
CA ILE A 314 11.20 -19.51 5.53
C ILE A 314 10.33 -20.27 6.55
N LEU A 315 10.76 -21.43 7.00
CA LEU A 315 10.03 -22.22 7.99
C LEU A 315 10.04 -21.58 9.38
N MET A 316 11.06 -20.80 9.71
CA MET A 316 11.14 -20.05 10.98
C MET A 316 10.18 -18.85 11.01
N ILE A 317 9.99 -18.18 9.88
CA ILE A 317 9.07 -17.03 9.77
C ILE A 317 7.64 -17.48 9.51
N GLY A 318 7.46 -18.53 8.71
CA GLY A 318 6.15 -18.99 8.23
C GLY A 318 5.39 -19.86 9.24
N ASP A 319 4.07 -19.74 9.21
CA ASP A 319 3.17 -20.67 9.92
C ASP A 319 2.79 -21.83 9.01
N CYS A 320 3.20 -23.03 9.39
CA CYS A 320 2.99 -24.25 8.62
C CYS A 320 1.68 -24.92 9.05
N LYS A 321 0.64 -24.80 8.22
CA LYS A 321 -0.69 -25.36 8.52
C LYS A 321 -0.80 -26.88 8.31
N LYS A 322 0.20 -27.49 7.68
CA LYS A 322 0.27 -28.95 7.39
C LYS A 322 1.68 -29.46 7.58
N GLU A 323 1.82 -30.76 7.71
CA GLU A 323 3.11 -31.44 7.65
C GLU A 323 3.71 -31.24 6.26
N ILE A 324 4.96 -30.78 6.21
CA ILE A 324 5.65 -30.42 4.97
C ILE A 324 6.57 -31.57 4.56
N ASP A 325 6.51 -31.95 3.30
CA ASP A 325 7.57 -32.75 2.68
C ASP A 325 8.81 -31.86 2.51
N TYR A 326 9.67 -31.91 3.52
CA TYR A 326 10.88 -31.07 3.59
C TYR A 326 11.81 -31.32 2.39
N THR A 327 11.93 -32.58 1.93
CA THR A 327 12.80 -32.95 0.81
C THR A 327 12.30 -32.32 -0.49
N ALA A 328 10.99 -32.41 -0.75
CA ALA A 328 10.37 -31.79 -1.92
C ALA A 328 10.46 -30.28 -1.85
N PHE A 329 10.23 -29.68 -0.67
CA PHE A 329 10.34 -28.23 -0.48
C PHE A 329 11.76 -27.73 -0.74
N CYS A 330 12.79 -28.40 -0.22
CA CYS A 330 14.20 -28.07 -0.52
C CYS A 330 14.50 -28.15 -2.03
N ALA A 331 14.01 -29.18 -2.71
CA ALA A 331 14.23 -29.34 -4.15
C ALA A 331 13.57 -28.23 -4.99
N ASP A 332 12.38 -27.76 -4.59
CA ASP A 332 11.69 -26.65 -5.24
C ASP A 332 12.42 -25.31 -4.98
N MET A 333 12.87 -25.10 -3.75
CA MET A 333 13.67 -23.93 -3.37
C MET A 333 15.04 -23.91 -4.07
N ASP A 334 15.67 -25.07 -4.27
CA ASP A 334 16.93 -25.16 -5.00
C ASP A 334 16.74 -24.77 -6.49
N ARG A 335 15.66 -25.23 -7.10
CA ARG A 335 15.30 -24.81 -8.47
C ARG A 335 15.05 -23.32 -8.54
N PHE A 336 14.32 -22.74 -7.58
CA PHE A 336 14.06 -21.32 -7.47
C PHE A 336 15.35 -20.50 -7.36
N VAL A 337 16.23 -20.83 -6.40
CA VAL A 337 17.51 -20.14 -6.21
C VAL A 337 18.37 -20.20 -7.48
N ASN A 338 18.51 -21.38 -8.09
CA ASN A 338 19.28 -21.55 -9.31
C ASN A 338 18.72 -20.77 -10.50
N GLN A 339 17.39 -20.67 -10.64
CA GLN A 339 16.74 -19.89 -11.69
C GLN A 339 17.14 -18.41 -11.61
N TYR A 340 17.10 -17.80 -10.44
CA TYR A 340 17.36 -16.38 -10.27
C TYR A 340 18.85 -16.02 -10.16
N LEU A 341 19.68 -16.91 -9.62
CA LEU A 341 21.12 -16.68 -9.54
C LEU A 341 21.88 -17.04 -10.85
N SER A 342 21.21 -17.58 -11.87
CA SER A 342 21.77 -17.84 -13.19
C SER A 342 21.73 -16.62 -14.12
N VAL A 343 21.01 -15.57 -13.75
CA VAL A 343 20.87 -14.33 -14.55
C VAL A 343 21.63 -13.18 -13.88
N PRO A 344 22.13 -12.19 -14.67
CA PRO A 344 22.73 -10.98 -14.10
C PRO A 344 21.74 -10.22 -13.21
N TYR A 345 22.23 -9.61 -12.12
CA TYR A 345 21.41 -8.82 -11.20
C TYR A 345 20.53 -7.76 -11.88
N SER A 346 21.03 -7.17 -12.97
CA SER A 346 20.30 -6.16 -13.73
C SER A 346 19.11 -6.70 -14.53
N GLU A 347 19.01 -8.02 -14.66
CA GLU A 347 17.95 -8.71 -15.41
C GLU A 347 16.95 -9.42 -14.49
N ILE A 348 17.18 -9.41 -13.16
CA ILE A 348 16.26 -10.00 -12.20
C ILE A 348 15.00 -9.13 -12.12
N ASP A 349 13.87 -9.74 -12.44
CA ASP A 349 12.54 -9.20 -12.17
C ASP A 349 12.19 -9.51 -10.70
N VAL A 350 12.36 -8.52 -9.83
CA VAL A 350 12.12 -8.67 -8.38
C VAL A 350 10.66 -8.98 -8.09
N ALA A 351 9.73 -8.41 -8.87
CA ALA A 351 8.31 -8.70 -8.71
C ALA A 351 8.02 -10.18 -8.98
N LYS A 352 8.60 -10.73 -10.05
CA LYS A 352 8.46 -12.14 -10.39
C LYS A 352 9.14 -13.06 -9.37
N LEU A 353 10.34 -12.71 -8.91
CA LEU A 353 11.06 -13.45 -7.87
C LEU A 353 10.19 -13.59 -6.61
N ILE A 354 9.62 -12.48 -6.15
CA ILE A 354 8.74 -12.47 -4.98
C ILE A 354 7.49 -13.33 -5.21
N GLN A 355 6.86 -13.20 -6.38
CA GLN A 355 5.66 -13.98 -6.74
C GLN A 355 5.95 -15.49 -6.78
N ASP A 356 7.07 -15.90 -7.38
CA ASP A 356 7.45 -17.31 -7.45
C ASP A 356 7.72 -17.87 -6.05
N MET A 357 8.40 -17.11 -5.18
CA MET A 357 8.63 -17.51 -3.78
C MET A 357 7.30 -17.69 -3.02
N PHE A 358 6.35 -16.74 -3.13
CA PHE A 358 5.03 -16.87 -2.49
C PHE A 358 4.24 -18.06 -3.05
N SER A 359 4.35 -18.32 -4.35
CA SER A 359 3.70 -19.46 -5.00
C SER A 359 4.21 -20.78 -4.44
N ILE A 360 5.52 -20.91 -4.19
CA ILE A 360 6.11 -22.08 -3.54
C ILE A 360 5.58 -22.19 -2.10
N CYS A 361 5.63 -21.13 -1.30
CA CYS A 361 5.08 -21.15 0.06
C CYS A 361 3.62 -21.58 0.08
N HIS A 362 2.81 -21.11 -0.86
CA HIS A 362 1.39 -21.49 -0.97
C HIS A 362 1.21 -22.98 -1.28
N VAL A 363 2.00 -23.56 -2.19
CA VAL A 363 1.97 -25.00 -2.52
C VAL A 363 2.20 -25.85 -1.28
N TYR A 364 3.11 -25.43 -0.42
CA TYR A 364 3.44 -26.13 0.83
C TYR A 364 2.57 -25.71 2.03
N SER A 365 1.51 -24.90 1.81
CA SER A 365 0.61 -24.41 2.85
C SER A 365 1.32 -23.63 3.97
N ILE A 366 2.39 -22.92 3.62
CA ILE A 366 3.14 -22.02 4.50
C ILE A 366 2.50 -20.62 4.41
N SER A 367 2.00 -20.13 5.53
CA SER A 367 1.44 -18.77 5.64
C SER A 367 2.51 -17.82 6.17
N LEU A 368 2.81 -16.76 5.44
CA LEU A 368 3.79 -15.77 5.86
C LEU A 368 3.13 -14.67 6.72
N PRO A 369 3.85 -14.10 7.72
CA PRO A 369 3.36 -12.99 8.52
C PRO A 369 2.95 -11.78 7.69
N LYS A 370 2.02 -10.99 8.23
CA LYS A 370 1.51 -9.79 7.57
C LYS A 370 2.62 -8.82 7.15
N GLY A 371 3.61 -8.61 8.03
CA GLY A 371 4.75 -7.72 7.76
C GLY A 371 5.52 -8.14 6.50
N ILE A 372 5.80 -9.43 6.36
CA ILE A 372 6.52 -9.99 5.19
C ILE A 372 5.68 -9.87 3.92
N SER A 373 4.37 -10.15 3.99
CA SER A 373 3.48 -10.01 2.84
C SER A 373 3.35 -8.54 2.37
N MET A 374 3.25 -7.61 3.32
CA MET A 374 3.25 -6.17 3.02
C MET A 374 4.59 -5.73 2.41
N LEU A 375 5.70 -6.22 2.93
CA LEU A 375 7.04 -5.93 2.41
C LEU A 375 7.18 -6.40 0.96
N ALA A 376 6.79 -7.62 0.67
CA ALA A 376 6.87 -8.18 -0.67
C ALA A 376 6.13 -7.31 -1.71
N ARG A 377 4.91 -6.90 -1.38
CA ARG A 377 4.14 -5.99 -2.24
C ARG A 377 4.81 -4.64 -2.41
N SER A 378 5.29 -4.06 -1.31
CA SER A 378 5.92 -2.74 -1.33
C SER A 378 7.23 -2.76 -2.14
N MET A 379 7.98 -3.86 -2.13
CA MET A 379 9.14 -4.05 -3.00
C MET A 379 8.76 -4.04 -4.49
N MET A 380 7.66 -4.67 -4.88
CA MET A 380 7.17 -4.59 -6.26
C MET A 380 6.76 -3.17 -6.66
N THR A 381 6.17 -2.42 -5.72
CA THR A 381 5.74 -1.04 -5.97
C THR A 381 6.92 -0.09 -6.13
N ILE A 382 7.93 -0.20 -5.24
CA ILE A 382 9.13 0.64 -5.30
C ILE A 382 9.97 0.34 -6.54
N GLU A 383 10.06 -0.93 -6.96
CA GLU A 383 10.73 -1.32 -8.21
C GLU A 383 10.14 -0.60 -9.42
N GLY A 384 8.80 -0.51 -9.49
CA GLY A 384 8.12 0.26 -10.53
C GLY A 384 8.53 1.73 -10.55
N THR A 385 8.65 2.35 -9.38
CA THR A 385 9.10 3.74 -9.23
C THR A 385 10.58 3.91 -9.64
N LEU A 386 11.46 3.00 -9.19
CA LEU A 386 12.88 3.01 -9.56
C LEU A 386 13.09 2.79 -11.05
N THR A 387 12.34 1.89 -11.65
CA THR A 387 12.39 1.62 -13.10
C THR A 387 11.93 2.82 -13.91
N ALA A 388 10.88 3.54 -13.48
CA ALA A 388 10.41 4.74 -14.13
C ALA A 388 11.46 5.86 -14.12
N LEU A 389 12.17 6.06 -13.00
CA LEU A 389 13.27 7.02 -12.89
C LEU A 389 14.42 6.72 -13.85
N ARG A 390 14.75 5.44 -14.07
CA ARG A 390 15.87 4.98 -14.91
C ARG A 390 15.52 4.71 -16.37
N SER A 391 14.23 4.75 -16.75
CA SER A 391 13.73 4.21 -18.03
C SER A 391 14.27 4.90 -19.27
N GLU A 392 14.71 6.18 -19.20
CA GLU A 392 15.27 6.90 -20.35
C GLU A 392 16.77 6.66 -20.56
N GLU A 393 17.54 6.33 -19.54
CA GLU A 393 18.95 5.93 -19.73
C GLU A 393 19.07 4.69 -20.61
N ARG A 394 18.13 3.75 -20.51
CA ARG A 394 18.07 2.59 -21.43
C ARG A 394 17.76 2.99 -22.87
N ARG A 395 17.03 4.08 -23.11
CA ARG A 395 16.76 4.62 -24.45
C ARG A 395 18.00 5.31 -25.02
N VAL A 396 18.62 6.19 -24.25
CA VAL A 396 19.85 6.91 -24.65
C VAL A 396 21.00 5.91 -24.87
N GLY A 397 21.18 4.93 -24.01
CA GLY A 397 22.19 3.89 -24.19
C GLY A 397 21.96 2.99 -25.43
N LYS A 398 20.71 2.76 -25.84
CA LYS A 398 20.39 2.05 -27.10
C LYS A 398 20.60 2.93 -28.33
N GLU A 399 20.29 4.20 -28.27
CA GLU A 399 20.55 5.15 -29.39
C GLU A 399 22.05 5.42 -29.56
N CYS A 400 22.83 5.53 -28.50
CA CYS A 400 24.28 5.60 -28.59
C CYS A 400 24.93 4.32 -29.16
N ARG A 401 24.41 3.12 -28.81
CA ARG A 401 24.92 1.88 -29.39
C ARG A 401 24.54 1.69 -30.87
N SER A 402 23.45 2.27 -31.35
CA SER A 402 23.06 2.24 -32.77
C SER A 402 23.86 3.22 -33.63
N ARG A 403 24.51 4.25 -33.05
CA ARG A 403 25.37 5.19 -33.77
C ARG A 403 26.83 4.75 -33.92
N TRP A 404 27.27 3.69 -33.25
CA TRP A 404 28.59 3.12 -33.38
C TRP A 404 28.51 1.79 -34.17
N SER A 405 28.13 1.88 -35.44
CA SER A 405 28.39 0.82 -36.40
C SER A 405 29.76 1.10 -37.05
N PRO A 406 30.71 0.13 -37.08
CA PRO A 406 32.07 0.36 -37.58
C PRO A 406 32.17 0.26 -39.11
N TYR A 407 31.09 0.59 -39.83
CA TYR A 407 31.12 0.66 -41.30
C TYR A 407 30.39 1.92 -41.76
N HIS A 408 31.12 3.03 -41.74
CA HIS A 408 31.09 4.12 -42.76
C HIS A 408 32.37 4.91 -42.62
#